data_c966836df4a06c701172220f5682255e
#
_entry.id   c966836df4a06c701172220f5682255e
#
_cell.length_a   1.000
_cell.length_b   1.000
_cell.length_c   1.000
_cell.angle_alpha   90.00
_cell.angle_beta   90.00
_cell.angle_gamma   90.00
#
_symmetry.space_group_name_H-M   'P 1'
#
loop_
_entity.id
_entity.type
_entity.pdbx_description
1 polymer ?
#
loop_
_entity_poly.entity_id
_entity_poly.type
_entity_poly.pdbx_seq_one_letter_code
_entity_poly.pdbx_strand_id
1 'polypeptide(L)'
;MRTLNFLVLAVLGLIFASCDDDDHLGDWEKSVEFGGAPREAAVCFTDPATGTVFVSLGLGAKGAEFTDTYYFNDEDEGRLNWKKVTGENSEFPAPMNTGKGENLGNGRHSAVAFVIGEWAYVGTGYVPAFSFGNTGDQENIRDRKYFNDFYRFNVKTKQWDKTWSSKIVVNGTEVEGRRDAIAFTDGK
;
A
#
# COMPACT_ATOMS: atom_id res chain seq x y z
N MET A 1 -20.69 45.94 43.27
CA MET A 1 -20.90 45.59 41.84
C MET A 1 -19.63 45.71 40.97
N ARG A 2 -18.73 46.68 41.20
CA ARG A 2 -17.49 46.78 40.37
C ARG A 2 -16.49 45.64 40.55
N THR A 3 -16.34 45.09 41.73
CA THR A 3 -15.41 43.98 42.03
C THR A 3 -15.86 42.63 41.43
N LEU A 4 -17.17 42.39 41.33
CA LEU A 4 -17.73 41.19 40.75
C LEU A 4 -17.49 41.13 39.23
N ASN A 5 -17.58 42.25 38.54
CA ASN A 5 -17.32 42.34 37.10
C ASN A 5 -15.84 42.09 36.76
N PHE A 6 -14.91 42.50 37.62
CA PHE A 6 -13.48 42.21 37.44
C PHE A 6 -13.15 40.73 37.60
N LEU A 7 -13.83 40.05 38.54
CA LEU A 7 -13.61 38.64 38.79
C LEU A 7 -14.14 37.77 37.63
N VAL A 8 -15.32 38.13 37.07
CA VAL A 8 -15.87 37.47 35.89
C VAL A 8 -15.00 37.65 34.64
N LEU A 9 -14.44 38.84 34.42
CA LEU A 9 -13.51 39.10 33.32
C LEU A 9 -12.20 38.33 33.47
N ALA A 10 -11.67 38.21 34.69
CA ALA A 10 -10.47 37.43 34.96
C ALA A 10 -10.68 35.90 34.73
N VAL A 11 -11.82 35.37 35.11
CA VAL A 11 -12.18 33.96 34.88
C VAL A 11 -12.42 33.66 33.39
N LEU A 12 -13.09 34.59 32.66
CA LEU A 12 -13.21 34.46 31.21
C LEU A 12 -11.84 34.52 30.50
N GLY A 13 -10.93 35.37 30.96
CA GLY A 13 -9.56 35.43 30.39
C GLY A 13 -8.75 34.16 30.58
N LEU A 14 -8.96 33.42 31.67
CA LEU A 14 -8.30 32.15 31.94
C LEU A 14 -8.83 30.98 31.11
N ILE A 15 -10.06 31.06 30.62
CA ILE A 15 -10.66 29.99 29.78
C ILE A 15 -10.09 30.04 28.35
N PHE A 16 -9.62 31.19 27.88
CA PHE A 16 -9.00 31.32 26.56
C PHE A 16 -7.48 31.08 26.52
N ALA A 17 -6.85 30.95 27.70
CA ALA A 17 -5.40 30.66 27.79
C ALA A 17 -5.04 29.18 27.84
N SER A 18 -6.02 28.27 27.69
CA SER A 18 -5.84 26.84 27.86
C SER A 18 -5.87 26.03 26.56
N CYS A 19 -5.48 26.64 25.44
CA CYS A 19 -5.33 25.92 24.18
C CYS A 19 -4.08 26.39 23.45
N ASP A 20 -2.92 26.20 24.09
CA ASP A 20 -1.64 26.40 23.40
C ASP A 20 -0.64 25.38 23.93
N ASP A 21 -0.96 24.10 23.73
CA ASP A 21 -0.04 22.98 23.90
C ASP A 21 0.12 22.27 22.56
N ASP A 22 0.41 23.01 21.50
CA ASP A 22 0.80 22.43 20.20
C ASP A 22 2.24 21.86 20.24
N ASP A 23 2.96 22.07 21.32
CA ASP A 23 4.36 21.63 21.51
C ASP A 23 4.53 20.09 21.54
N HIS A 24 3.43 19.33 21.57
CA HIS A 24 3.48 17.86 21.63
C HIS A 24 3.02 17.15 20.35
N LEU A 25 2.54 17.88 19.34
CA LEU A 25 2.05 17.27 18.11
C LEU A 25 3.14 17.09 17.05
N GLY A 26 4.36 17.53 17.29
CA GLY A 26 5.46 17.53 16.34
C GLY A 26 5.25 18.55 15.20
N ASP A 27 6.36 18.98 14.62
CA ASP A 27 6.34 19.85 13.46
C ASP A 27 6.07 19.00 12.21
N TRP A 28 4.90 19.19 11.59
CA TRP A 28 4.55 18.54 10.35
C TRP A 28 4.99 19.40 9.17
N GLU A 29 5.97 18.93 8.43
CA GLU A 29 6.36 19.57 7.18
C GLU A 29 5.78 18.82 5.98
N LYS A 30 5.43 19.59 4.94
CA LYS A 30 5.00 19.01 3.67
C LYS A 30 6.18 18.27 3.03
N SER A 31 6.10 16.96 2.95
CA SER A 31 7.06 16.13 2.22
C SER A 31 6.78 16.17 0.70
N VAL A 32 7.64 15.51 -0.07
CA VAL A 32 7.43 15.34 -1.51
C VAL A 32 6.17 14.54 -1.79
N GLU A 33 5.45 14.94 -2.83
CA GLU A 33 4.23 14.28 -3.23
C GLU A 33 4.52 12.91 -3.83
N PHE A 34 3.67 11.93 -3.55
CA PHE A 34 3.72 10.63 -4.19
C PHE A 34 3.48 10.80 -5.69
N GLY A 35 4.45 10.41 -6.51
CA GLY A 35 4.41 10.58 -7.97
C GLY A 35 3.48 9.63 -8.72
N GLY A 36 2.83 8.68 -8.03
CA GLY A 36 1.88 7.74 -8.59
C GLY A 36 0.42 8.18 -8.43
N ALA A 37 -0.49 7.44 -9.04
CA ALA A 37 -1.91 7.66 -8.82
C ALA A 37 -2.29 7.43 -7.35
N PRO A 38 -3.21 8.23 -6.78
CA PRO A 38 -3.72 8.02 -5.43
C PRO A 38 -4.28 6.61 -5.27
N ARG A 39 -3.92 5.95 -4.17
CA ARG A 39 -4.27 4.55 -3.91
C ARG A 39 -4.47 4.28 -2.44
N GLU A 40 -5.35 3.34 -2.15
CA GLU A 40 -5.58 2.80 -0.82
C GLU A 40 -5.19 1.33 -0.75
N ALA A 41 -4.99 0.81 0.46
CA ALA A 41 -4.67 -0.58 0.71
C ALA A 41 -3.49 -1.13 -0.14
N ALA A 42 -2.52 -0.27 -0.45
CA ALA A 42 -1.26 -0.63 -1.06
C ALA A 42 -0.37 -1.40 -0.07
N VAL A 43 0.63 -2.11 -0.58
CA VAL A 43 1.68 -2.69 0.26
C VAL A 43 2.88 -1.77 0.32
N CYS A 44 3.50 -1.70 1.51
CA CYS A 44 4.79 -1.06 1.71
C CYS A 44 5.80 -2.07 2.22
N PHE A 45 7.04 -1.95 1.76
CA PHE A 45 8.18 -2.72 2.26
C PHE A 45 9.46 -1.90 2.12
N THR A 46 10.49 -2.25 2.87
CA THR A 46 11.73 -1.46 2.94
C THR A 46 12.93 -2.37 2.67
N ASP A 47 13.87 -1.92 1.86
CA ASP A 47 15.19 -2.55 1.77
C ASP A 47 15.94 -2.34 3.09
N PRO A 48 16.25 -3.40 3.84
CA PRO A 48 16.91 -3.27 5.13
C PRO A 48 18.35 -2.78 5.03
N ALA A 49 18.98 -2.86 3.85
CA ALA A 49 20.35 -2.44 3.65
C ALA A 49 20.49 -0.94 3.35
N THR A 50 19.52 -0.35 2.68
CA THR A 50 19.57 1.06 2.24
C THR A 50 18.52 1.95 2.89
N GLY A 51 17.50 1.38 3.51
CA GLY A 51 16.35 2.14 4.00
C GLY A 51 15.38 2.58 2.90
N THR A 52 15.63 2.22 1.64
CA THR A 52 14.72 2.55 0.52
C THR A 52 13.34 1.96 0.75
N VAL A 53 12.32 2.81 0.74
CA VAL A 53 10.92 2.41 0.90
C VAL A 53 10.29 2.16 -0.46
N PHE A 54 9.52 1.09 -0.55
CA PHE A 54 8.76 0.72 -1.73
C PHE A 54 7.27 0.74 -1.44
N VAL A 55 6.48 1.16 -2.44
CA VAL A 55 5.01 1.07 -2.45
C VAL A 55 4.58 0.38 -3.73
N SER A 56 3.74 -0.62 -3.61
CA SER A 56 3.24 -1.39 -4.75
C SER A 56 1.78 -1.77 -4.57
N LEU A 57 1.12 -2.10 -5.67
CA LEU A 57 -0.27 -2.55 -5.66
C LEU A 57 -1.25 -1.48 -5.13
N GLY A 58 -2.41 -1.91 -4.69
CA GLY A 58 -3.43 -1.05 -4.12
C GLY A 58 -4.60 -0.80 -5.04
N LEU A 59 -5.61 -0.13 -4.50
CA LEU A 59 -6.85 0.21 -5.18
C LEU A 59 -6.93 1.72 -5.42
N GLY A 60 -7.15 2.10 -6.64
CA GLY A 60 -7.38 3.49 -7.05
C GLY A 60 -8.84 3.82 -7.24
N ALA A 61 -9.09 5.03 -7.74
CA ALA A 61 -10.43 5.49 -8.06
C ALA A 61 -11.12 4.56 -9.08
N LYS A 62 -12.43 4.41 -8.93
CA LYS A 62 -13.29 3.58 -9.81
C LYS A 62 -12.88 2.10 -9.88
N GLY A 63 -12.23 1.58 -8.83
CA GLY A 63 -11.86 0.17 -8.75
C GLY A 63 -10.63 -0.21 -9.58
N ALA A 64 -9.80 0.75 -9.98
CA ALA A 64 -8.54 0.47 -10.66
C ALA A 64 -7.56 -0.19 -9.69
N GLU A 65 -7.11 -1.40 -10.00
CA GLU A 65 -6.06 -2.07 -9.24
C GLU A 65 -4.71 -1.85 -9.90
N PHE A 66 -3.71 -1.50 -9.09
CA PHE A 66 -2.39 -1.20 -9.57
C PHE A 66 -1.47 -2.42 -9.53
N THR A 67 -0.55 -2.49 -10.50
CA THR A 67 0.52 -3.48 -10.59
C THR A 67 1.89 -2.85 -10.47
N ASP A 68 1.93 -1.53 -10.55
CA ASP A 68 3.18 -0.76 -10.53
C ASP A 68 3.81 -0.70 -9.14
N THR A 69 5.10 -0.42 -9.13
CA THR A 69 5.92 -0.25 -7.93
C THR A 69 6.62 1.09 -7.98
N TYR A 70 6.61 1.79 -6.86
CA TYR A 70 7.35 3.03 -6.64
C TYR A 70 8.36 2.84 -5.52
N TYR A 71 9.43 3.60 -5.54
CA TYR A 71 10.40 3.65 -4.46
C TYR A 71 10.75 5.09 -4.09
N PHE A 72 11.13 5.25 -2.84
CA PHE A 72 11.50 6.51 -2.24
C PHE A 72 12.90 6.40 -1.66
N ASN A 73 13.82 7.18 -2.18
CA ASN A 73 15.16 7.32 -1.64
C ASN A 73 15.76 8.68 -2.02
N ASP A 74 16.88 9.01 -1.42
CA ASP A 74 17.57 10.30 -1.57
C ASP A 74 18.77 10.25 -2.52
N GLU A 75 19.00 9.14 -3.25
CA GLU A 75 20.23 8.94 -4.04
C GLU A 75 20.37 9.89 -5.22
N ASP A 76 19.33 10.64 -5.60
CA ASP A 76 19.43 11.64 -6.68
C ASP A 76 19.59 13.05 -6.12
N GLU A 77 20.82 13.55 -6.17
CA GLU A 77 21.18 14.96 -5.91
C GLU A 77 20.79 15.46 -4.49
N GLY A 78 20.70 14.58 -3.51
CA GLY A 78 20.33 14.94 -2.14
C GLY A 78 18.86 15.39 -2.01
N ARG A 79 17.99 14.98 -2.93
CA ARG A 79 16.56 15.26 -2.88
C ARG A 79 15.78 13.96 -2.73
N LEU A 80 15.07 13.85 -1.63
CA LEU A 80 14.08 12.78 -1.45
C LEU A 80 13.02 12.87 -2.55
N ASN A 81 12.79 11.80 -3.26
CA ASN A 81 11.76 11.78 -4.31
C ASN A 81 11.17 10.37 -4.51
N TRP A 82 9.94 10.33 -4.98
CA TRP A 82 9.29 9.11 -5.43
C TRP A 82 9.60 8.84 -6.90
N LYS A 83 10.04 7.62 -7.20
CA LYS A 83 10.33 7.18 -8.56
C LYS A 83 9.55 5.92 -8.87
N LYS A 84 8.98 5.84 -10.07
CA LYS A 84 8.38 4.62 -10.57
C LYS A 84 9.48 3.64 -10.98
N VAL A 85 9.35 2.38 -10.58
CA VAL A 85 10.14 1.29 -11.13
C VAL A 85 9.76 1.13 -12.60
N THR A 86 10.75 1.09 -13.48
CA THR A 86 10.57 1.02 -14.93
C THR A 86 11.45 -0.07 -15.54
N GLY A 87 11.17 -0.40 -16.79
CA GLY A 87 11.93 -1.41 -17.52
C GLY A 87 11.30 -2.80 -17.44
N GLU A 88 12.09 -3.79 -17.77
CA GLU A 88 11.67 -5.18 -17.75
C GLU A 88 11.34 -5.63 -16.32
N ASN A 89 10.28 -6.41 -16.17
CA ASN A 89 9.83 -6.94 -14.86
C ASN A 89 9.52 -5.87 -13.80
N SER A 90 9.10 -4.68 -14.22
CA SER A 90 8.72 -3.59 -13.30
C SER A 90 7.32 -3.74 -12.71
N GLU A 91 6.47 -4.54 -13.32
CA GLU A 91 5.07 -4.74 -12.92
C GLU A 91 4.89 -6.06 -12.17
N PHE A 92 4.00 -6.06 -11.20
CA PHE A 92 3.64 -7.24 -10.41
C PHE A 92 3.26 -8.43 -11.30
N PRO A 93 3.90 -9.60 -11.14
CA PRO A 93 3.87 -10.66 -12.13
C PRO A 93 2.71 -11.65 -12.00
N ALA A 94 1.77 -11.43 -11.10
CA ALA A 94 0.67 -12.36 -10.92
C ALA A 94 -0.03 -12.65 -12.24
N PRO A 95 -0.39 -13.89 -12.53
CA PRO A 95 -1.11 -14.22 -13.75
C PRO A 95 -2.43 -13.48 -13.79
N MET A 96 -2.81 -13.04 -14.97
CA MET A 96 -4.14 -12.50 -15.17
C MET A 96 -5.18 -13.53 -14.69
N ASN A 97 -6.18 -13.06 -13.99
CA ASN A 97 -7.29 -13.90 -13.60
C ASN A 97 -8.05 -14.29 -14.87
N THR A 98 -7.75 -15.46 -15.40
CA THR A 98 -8.41 -16.05 -16.56
C THR A 98 -9.77 -16.62 -16.13
N GLY A 99 -10.70 -15.75 -15.73
CA GLY A 99 -12.12 -16.05 -15.68
C GLY A 99 -12.80 -15.47 -16.90
N LYS A 100 -14.05 -15.80 -17.16
CA LYS A 100 -14.87 -15.09 -18.13
C LYS A 100 -14.90 -13.61 -17.74
N GLY A 101 -14.20 -12.76 -18.50
CA GLY A 101 -13.98 -11.35 -18.15
C GLY A 101 -12.49 -10.98 -18.14
N GLU A 102 -11.73 -11.42 -19.09
CA GLU A 102 -10.28 -11.58 -19.14
C GLU A 102 -9.40 -10.32 -19.12
N ASN A 103 -9.93 -9.14 -19.00
CA ASN A 103 -9.12 -7.90 -19.07
C ASN A 103 -8.91 -7.21 -17.74
N LEU A 104 -9.02 -7.94 -16.65
CA LEU A 104 -8.87 -7.39 -15.31
C LEU A 104 -7.43 -7.64 -14.86
N GLY A 105 -6.67 -6.57 -14.79
CA GLY A 105 -5.25 -6.57 -14.51
C GLY A 105 -4.80 -7.48 -13.36
N ASN A 106 -3.51 -7.72 -13.28
CA ASN A 106 -2.87 -8.55 -12.27
C ASN A 106 -2.85 -7.89 -10.88
N GLY A 107 -3.39 -6.67 -10.79
CA GLY A 107 -3.41 -5.87 -9.56
C GLY A 107 -4.29 -6.48 -8.47
N ARG A 108 -4.01 -6.09 -7.26
CA ARG A 108 -4.77 -6.44 -6.06
C ARG A 108 -4.54 -5.40 -4.97
N HIS A 109 -5.37 -5.41 -3.95
CA HIS A 109 -5.19 -4.56 -2.77
C HIS A 109 -5.29 -5.38 -1.48
N SER A 110 -5.03 -4.76 -0.34
CA SER A 110 -5.03 -5.45 0.97
C SER A 110 -4.14 -6.69 1.00
N ALA A 111 -3.07 -6.67 0.21
CA ALA A 111 -2.02 -7.68 0.24
C ALA A 111 -1.08 -7.43 1.42
N VAL A 112 -0.18 -8.36 1.68
CA VAL A 112 0.84 -8.24 2.71
C VAL A 112 2.23 -8.34 2.08
N ALA A 113 3.22 -7.68 2.69
CA ALA A 113 4.61 -7.81 2.29
C ALA A 113 5.53 -8.00 3.50
N PHE A 114 6.63 -8.70 3.29
CA PHE A 114 7.76 -8.83 4.22
C PHE A 114 9.06 -9.02 3.43
N VAL A 115 10.19 -8.69 4.04
CA VAL A 115 11.51 -8.75 3.37
C VAL A 115 12.42 -9.72 4.08
N ILE A 116 13.07 -10.60 3.31
CA ILE A 116 14.13 -11.50 3.77
C ILE A 116 15.34 -11.33 2.84
N GLY A 117 16.44 -10.84 3.37
CA GLY A 117 17.62 -10.52 2.58
C GLY A 117 17.33 -9.44 1.54
N GLU A 118 17.53 -9.77 0.27
CA GLU A 118 17.27 -8.85 -0.85
C GLU A 118 15.90 -9.06 -1.51
N TRP A 119 15.05 -9.93 -0.95
CA TRP A 119 13.78 -10.29 -1.53
C TRP A 119 12.61 -9.80 -0.67
N ALA A 120 11.77 -8.94 -1.25
CA ALA A 120 10.46 -8.64 -0.72
C ALA A 120 9.45 -9.67 -1.25
N TYR A 121 8.78 -10.35 -0.33
CA TYR A 121 7.70 -11.30 -0.62
C TYR A 121 6.37 -10.59 -0.47
N VAL A 122 5.60 -10.55 -1.55
CA VAL A 122 4.32 -9.84 -1.61
C VAL A 122 3.24 -10.83 -2.01
N GLY A 123 2.19 -10.92 -1.23
CA GLY A 123 1.16 -11.90 -1.50
C GLY A 123 -0.13 -11.68 -0.75
N THR A 124 -1.02 -12.66 -0.84
CA THR A 124 -2.39 -12.55 -0.38
C THR A 124 -3.15 -11.41 -1.07
N GLY A 125 -4.14 -10.84 -0.44
CA GLY A 125 -4.87 -9.70 -0.97
C GLY A 125 -6.18 -10.10 -1.63
N TYR A 126 -6.79 -9.11 -2.26
CA TYR A 126 -8.17 -9.20 -2.70
C TYR A 126 -8.40 -8.38 -3.96
N VAL A 127 -9.30 -8.86 -4.80
CA VAL A 127 -9.93 -8.09 -5.86
C VAL A 127 -11.45 -8.15 -5.67
N PRO A 128 -12.15 -6.99 -5.71
CA PRO A 128 -13.59 -6.96 -5.57
C PRO A 128 -14.28 -7.56 -6.80
N ALA A 129 -15.52 -7.99 -6.63
CA ALA A 129 -16.40 -8.22 -7.76
C ALA A 129 -16.60 -6.90 -8.50
N PHE A 130 -16.53 -6.94 -9.82
CA PHE A 130 -16.70 -5.75 -10.63
C PHE A 130 -17.52 -6.09 -11.89
N SER A 131 -18.48 -5.23 -12.24
CA SER A 131 -19.19 -5.33 -13.50
C SER A 131 -18.91 -4.08 -14.35
N PHE A 132 -18.39 -4.28 -15.54
CA PHE A 132 -18.19 -3.22 -16.49
C PHE A 132 -19.46 -3.03 -17.35
N GLY A 133 -20.06 -1.85 -17.24
CA GLY A 133 -21.08 -1.41 -18.17
C GLY A 133 -22.52 -1.71 -17.78
N ASN A 134 -23.42 -0.89 -18.34
CA ASN A 134 -24.85 -0.86 -18.12
C ASN A 134 -25.61 -1.83 -19.06
N THR A 135 -24.90 -2.70 -19.74
CA THR A 135 -25.45 -3.67 -20.68
C THR A 135 -25.41 -5.03 -20.03
N GLY A 136 -26.55 -5.70 -19.96
CA GLY A 136 -26.72 -7.00 -19.31
C GLY A 136 -25.88 -8.17 -19.88
N ASP A 137 -24.75 -7.86 -20.48
CA ASP A 137 -23.79 -8.81 -21.01
C ASP A 137 -22.97 -9.39 -19.84
N GLN A 138 -23.21 -10.64 -19.55
CA GLN A 138 -22.50 -11.39 -18.50
C GLN A 138 -20.98 -11.55 -18.73
N GLU A 139 -20.49 -11.08 -19.87
CA GLU A 139 -19.08 -11.24 -20.26
C GLU A 139 -18.13 -10.31 -19.50
N ASN A 140 -18.65 -9.30 -18.80
CA ASN A 140 -17.85 -8.30 -18.10
C ASN A 140 -17.99 -8.33 -16.57
N ILE A 141 -18.37 -9.47 -16.02
CA ILE A 141 -18.45 -9.67 -14.57
C ILE A 141 -17.22 -10.36 -14.08
N ARG A 142 -16.48 -9.68 -13.20
CA ARG A 142 -15.41 -10.30 -12.41
C ARG A 142 -15.95 -10.69 -11.03
N ASP A 143 -15.77 -11.97 -10.67
CA ASP A 143 -16.03 -12.42 -9.33
C ASP A 143 -14.96 -11.89 -8.37
N ARG A 144 -15.38 -11.61 -7.12
CA ARG A 144 -14.44 -11.33 -6.05
C ARG A 144 -13.47 -12.50 -5.88
N LYS A 145 -12.21 -12.19 -5.62
CA LYS A 145 -11.20 -13.21 -5.38
C LYS A 145 -10.29 -12.82 -4.23
N TYR A 146 -10.05 -13.78 -3.37
CA TYR A 146 -9.02 -13.74 -2.34
C TYR A 146 -7.85 -14.59 -2.79
N PHE A 147 -6.64 -14.09 -2.55
CA PHE A 147 -5.42 -14.76 -2.99
C PHE A 147 -4.69 -15.40 -1.81
N ASN A 148 -4.02 -16.52 -2.08
CA ASN A 148 -3.16 -17.23 -1.14
C ASN A 148 -1.74 -17.42 -1.71
N ASP A 149 -1.42 -16.74 -2.78
CA ASP A 149 -0.15 -16.80 -3.49
C ASP A 149 0.78 -15.65 -3.07
N PHE A 150 2.07 -15.89 -3.23
CA PHE A 150 3.14 -14.92 -3.04
C PHE A 150 4.01 -14.85 -4.28
N TYR A 151 4.54 -13.68 -4.52
CA TYR A 151 5.54 -13.32 -5.51
C TYR A 151 6.68 -12.60 -4.83
N ARG A 152 7.83 -12.50 -5.47
CA ARG A 152 8.96 -11.80 -4.87
C ARG A 152 9.52 -10.71 -5.79
N PHE A 153 9.97 -9.64 -5.14
CA PHE A 153 10.59 -8.49 -5.75
C PHE A 153 12.00 -8.34 -5.20
N ASN A 154 12.99 -8.19 -6.07
CA ASN A 154 14.36 -7.94 -5.65
C ASN A 154 14.52 -6.45 -5.36
N VAL A 155 14.78 -6.08 -4.10
CA VAL A 155 14.87 -4.68 -3.66
C VAL A 155 16.12 -3.98 -4.19
N LYS A 156 17.19 -4.72 -4.55
CA LYS A 156 18.41 -4.16 -5.11
C LYS A 156 18.28 -3.88 -6.60
N THR A 157 17.83 -4.86 -7.38
CA THR A 157 17.66 -4.71 -8.82
C THR A 157 16.39 -3.98 -9.21
N LYS A 158 15.47 -3.81 -8.25
CA LYS A 158 14.15 -3.21 -8.44
C LYS A 158 13.33 -3.94 -9.52
N GLN A 159 13.32 -5.27 -9.47
CA GLN A 159 12.63 -6.11 -10.45
C GLN A 159 11.84 -7.22 -9.78
N TRP A 160 10.67 -7.54 -10.33
CA TRP A 160 9.89 -8.72 -9.98
C TRP A 160 10.49 -9.97 -10.59
N ASP A 161 10.52 -11.05 -9.81
CA ASP A 161 10.88 -12.37 -10.32
C ASP A 161 9.64 -13.05 -10.93
N LYS A 162 9.58 -13.07 -12.25
CA LYS A 162 8.48 -13.71 -13.01
C LYS A 162 8.51 -15.23 -13.00
N THR A 163 9.60 -15.81 -12.53
CA THR A 163 9.79 -17.26 -12.52
C THR A 163 9.44 -17.90 -11.18
N TRP A 164 9.28 -17.08 -10.13
CA TRP A 164 9.01 -17.55 -8.79
C TRP A 164 7.62 -17.12 -8.29
N SER A 165 6.86 -18.09 -7.82
CA SER A 165 5.66 -17.89 -7.03
C SER A 165 5.49 -19.03 -6.04
N SER A 166 4.78 -18.78 -4.96
CA SER A 166 4.46 -19.79 -3.95
C SER A 166 3.04 -19.60 -3.45
N LYS A 167 2.45 -20.66 -2.91
CA LYS A 167 1.17 -20.62 -2.22
C LYS A 167 1.38 -20.89 -0.74
N ILE A 168 0.43 -20.42 0.08
CA ILE A 168 0.44 -20.74 1.50
C ILE A 168 -0.06 -22.15 1.70
N VAL A 169 0.80 -23.00 2.25
CA VAL A 169 0.51 -24.41 2.55
C VAL A 169 0.74 -24.64 4.04
N VAL A 170 -0.24 -25.20 4.73
CA VAL A 170 -0.15 -25.57 6.15
C VAL A 170 -0.40 -27.06 6.28
N ASN A 171 0.56 -27.80 6.84
CA ASN A 171 0.51 -29.25 6.99
C ASN A 171 0.18 -29.99 5.68
N GLY A 172 0.76 -29.53 4.57
CA GLY A 172 0.55 -30.12 3.25
C GLY A 172 -0.77 -29.73 2.57
N THR A 173 -1.57 -28.88 3.19
CA THR A 173 -2.84 -28.43 2.62
C THR A 173 -2.75 -26.96 2.22
N GLU A 174 -3.12 -26.64 0.98
CA GLU A 174 -3.24 -25.27 0.51
C GLU A 174 -4.36 -24.57 1.28
N VAL A 175 -4.07 -23.40 1.85
CA VAL A 175 -5.06 -22.62 2.58
C VAL A 175 -5.81 -21.68 1.66
N GLU A 176 -7.01 -21.30 2.06
CA GLU A 176 -7.81 -20.33 1.30
C GLU A 176 -7.16 -18.95 1.27
N GLY A 177 -7.48 -18.20 0.22
CA GLY A 177 -7.05 -16.83 0.04
C GLY A 177 -7.58 -15.90 1.12
N ARG A 178 -6.85 -14.83 1.40
CA ARG A 178 -7.17 -13.85 2.44
C ARG A 178 -6.70 -12.47 2.08
N ARG A 179 -7.26 -11.48 2.74
CA ARG A 179 -6.83 -10.07 2.70
C ARG A 179 -6.57 -9.58 4.12
N ASP A 180 -5.97 -8.40 4.22
CA ASP A 180 -5.72 -7.71 5.48
C ASP A 180 -4.92 -8.58 6.47
N ALA A 181 -4.05 -9.44 5.93
CA ALA A 181 -3.15 -10.27 6.72
C ALA A 181 -2.02 -9.42 7.31
N ILE A 182 -1.43 -9.93 8.38
CA ILE A 182 -0.21 -9.38 8.96
C ILE A 182 0.93 -10.34 8.66
N ALA A 183 2.07 -9.81 8.25
CA ALA A 183 3.31 -10.56 8.13
C ALA A 183 4.42 -9.91 8.94
N PHE A 184 5.28 -10.72 9.47
CA PHE A 184 6.50 -10.30 10.14
C PHE A 184 7.59 -11.35 9.90
N THR A 185 8.83 -10.94 10.01
CA THR A 185 10.00 -11.79 9.87
C THR A 185 10.97 -11.51 11.00
N ASP A 186 11.75 -12.50 11.37
CA ASP A 186 12.88 -12.34 12.27
C ASP A 186 14.16 -11.88 11.54
N GLY A 187 14.05 -11.60 10.26
CA GLY A 187 15.14 -11.12 9.41
C GLY A 187 16.05 -12.22 8.85
N LYS A 188 15.67 -13.50 9.03
CA LYS A 188 16.43 -14.67 8.54
C LYS A 188 15.72 -15.35 7.39
#